data_d27da5d45a67d5087a2eb5483bd9c972
#
_entry.id   d27da5d45a67d5087a2eb5483bd9c972
#
_cell.length_a   1.000
_cell.length_b   1.000
_cell.length_c   1.000
_cell.angle_alpha   90.00
_cell.angle_beta   90.00
_cell.angle_gamma   90.00
#
_symmetry.space_group_name_H-M   'P 1'
#
loop_
_entity.id
_entity.type
_entity.pdbx_description
1 polymer ?
#
loop_
_entity_poly.entity_id
_entity_poly.type
_entity_poly.pdbx_seq_one_letter_code
_entity_poly.pdbx_strand_id
1 'polypeptide(L)'
;MKKLLFILAASLMVLGQAYAQKKQTENKKTMEKTEQTNHYTFELSDKITRQKVTFKNRFGITLSGDLYLPKNSGKEIIAALAISGPFGAVKEQSSGLYANQMAERGFAVLAFDPSYTGESGGTPRNIASPDFNTEDFSAAVDFLGLQKNVDRNKIGIIGICGFGGFALNATIVDKRIKAVATTSMYDISRVSAKGYYDKMTAEERTKAFEKMSLQRWVDAENGTPAYPPTHLPEKLKGDEPQFVKDYFDYYKTPRGYHKNSLNSNKGWTITNALSFMNMPLLTYIKEISPRPILLIAGENAHSRYFSEDVYKNASEPKELMIIPNAVHVDLYDKVNSIPFDKLESFFKENLK
;
A
#
# COMPACT_ATOMS: atom_id res chain seq x y z
N MET A 1 -4.18 -13.36 70.36
CA MET A 1 -3.09 -13.05 69.40
C MET A 1 -3.01 -14.05 68.22
N LYS A 2 -3.12 -15.35 68.36
CA LYS A 2 -3.02 -16.31 67.24
C LYS A 2 -4.10 -16.20 66.15
N LYS A 3 -5.36 -15.81 66.50
CA LYS A 3 -6.44 -15.63 65.49
C LYS A 3 -6.27 -14.38 64.61
N LEU A 4 -5.63 -13.30 65.13
CA LEU A 4 -5.41 -12.08 64.35
C LEU A 4 -4.32 -12.25 63.30
N LEU A 5 -3.28 -13.05 63.62
CA LEU A 5 -2.21 -13.37 62.64
C LEU A 5 -2.71 -14.21 61.46
N PHE A 6 -3.68 -15.12 61.69
CA PHE A 6 -4.26 -15.94 60.62
C PHE A 6 -5.11 -15.13 59.63
N ILE A 7 -5.83 -14.12 60.13
CA ILE A 7 -6.66 -13.25 59.26
C ILE A 7 -5.77 -12.31 58.42
N LEU A 8 -4.66 -11.81 58.98
CA LEU A 8 -3.70 -10.98 58.19
C LEU A 8 -2.99 -11.77 57.13
N ALA A 9 -2.60 -13.03 57.36
CA ALA A 9 -1.97 -13.89 56.38
C ALA A 9 -2.90 -14.27 55.23
N ALA A 10 -4.19 -14.55 55.52
CA ALA A 10 -5.19 -14.86 54.51
C ALA A 10 -5.51 -13.63 53.63
N SER A 11 -5.59 -12.41 54.18
CA SER A 11 -5.82 -11.21 53.39
C SER A 11 -4.64 -10.83 52.48
N LEU A 12 -3.39 -11.07 52.91
CA LEU A 12 -2.20 -10.88 52.07
C LEU A 12 -2.12 -11.89 50.92
N MET A 13 -2.54 -13.15 51.12
CA MET A 13 -2.62 -14.16 50.05
C MET A 13 -3.69 -13.80 48.99
N VAL A 14 -4.87 -13.31 49.41
CA VAL A 14 -5.94 -12.91 48.49
C VAL A 14 -5.52 -11.67 47.67
N LEU A 15 -4.85 -10.70 48.29
CA LEU A 15 -4.32 -9.52 47.60
C LEU A 15 -3.20 -9.91 46.61
N GLY A 16 -2.33 -10.83 46.97
CA GLY A 16 -1.27 -11.36 46.07
C GLY A 16 -1.84 -12.10 44.87
N GLN A 17 -2.89 -12.91 45.05
CA GLN A 17 -3.56 -13.60 43.96
C GLN A 17 -4.30 -12.65 43.01
N ALA A 18 -5.00 -11.66 43.56
CA ALA A 18 -5.67 -10.63 42.77
C ALA A 18 -4.69 -9.78 41.94
N TYR A 19 -3.54 -9.42 42.53
CA TYR A 19 -2.46 -8.71 41.80
C TYR A 19 -1.83 -9.58 40.68
N ALA A 20 -1.59 -10.86 40.97
CA ALA A 20 -1.05 -11.80 39.94
C ALA A 20 -2.04 -12.02 38.77
N GLN A 21 -3.35 -12.16 39.08
CA GLN A 21 -4.39 -12.28 38.08
C GLN A 21 -4.52 -11.00 37.23
N LYS A 22 -4.47 -9.81 37.85
CA LYS A 22 -4.50 -8.53 37.15
C LYS A 22 -3.31 -8.39 36.19
N LYS A 23 -2.11 -8.73 36.66
CA LYS A 23 -0.87 -8.69 35.85
C LYS A 23 -0.90 -9.71 34.71
N GLN A 24 -1.44 -10.91 34.91
CA GLN A 24 -1.66 -11.88 33.83
C GLN A 24 -2.67 -11.41 32.80
N THR A 25 -3.75 -10.78 33.24
CA THR A 25 -4.78 -10.22 32.32
C THR A 25 -4.23 -9.05 31.53
N GLU A 26 -3.44 -8.17 32.16
CA GLU A 26 -2.77 -7.04 31.48
C GLU A 26 -1.73 -7.55 30.48
N ASN A 27 -0.90 -8.55 30.84
CA ASN A 27 0.06 -9.17 29.95
C ASN A 27 -0.64 -9.88 28.76
N LYS A 28 -1.73 -10.62 29.02
CA LYS A 28 -2.50 -11.26 27.94
C LYS A 28 -3.12 -10.23 26.99
N LYS A 29 -3.71 -9.15 27.49
CA LYS A 29 -4.23 -8.04 26.67
C LYS A 29 -3.11 -7.35 25.88
N THR A 30 -1.92 -7.18 26.48
CA THR A 30 -0.76 -6.59 25.81
C THR A 30 -0.24 -7.53 24.72
N MET A 31 -0.15 -8.83 24.98
CA MET A 31 0.24 -9.83 23.97
C MET A 31 -0.78 -9.90 22.83
N GLU A 32 -2.08 -10.02 23.14
CA GLU A 32 -3.16 -10.01 22.12
C GLU A 32 -3.15 -8.71 21.28
N LYS A 33 -2.89 -7.57 21.92
CA LYS A 33 -2.76 -6.29 21.23
C LYS A 33 -1.51 -6.24 20.35
N THR A 34 -0.40 -6.83 20.79
CA THR A 34 0.86 -6.92 20.03
C THR A 34 0.74 -7.89 18.86
N GLU A 35 0.09 -9.06 19.05
CA GLU A 35 -0.20 -10.01 17.97
C GLU A 35 -1.15 -9.39 16.93
N GLN A 36 -2.18 -8.68 17.36
CA GLN A 36 -3.08 -7.97 16.46
C GLN A 36 -2.42 -6.82 15.69
N THR A 37 -1.34 -6.21 16.22
CA THR A 37 -0.60 -5.14 15.52
C THR A 37 0.46 -5.66 14.55
N ASN A 38 0.85 -6.93 14.67
CA ASN A 38 1.90 -7.56 13.84
C ASN A 38 1.34 -8.60 12.86
N HIS A 39 0.05 -8.54 12.54
CA HIS A 39 -0.53 -9.43 11.54
C HIS A 39 -0.08 -9.03 10.13
N TYR A 40 0.58 -9.95 9.44
CA TYR A 40 0.93 -9.87 8.02
C TYR A 40 0.17 -10.96 7.28
N THR A 41 -0.24 -10.68 6.05
CA THR A 41 -0.96 -11.65 5.20
C THR A 41 -0.03 -12.65 4.51
N PHE A 42 1.24 -12.64 4.86
CA PHE A 42 2.30 -13.53 4.33
C PHE A 42 3.32 -13.87 5.43
N GLU A 43 4.03 -14.95 5.22
CA GLU A 43 5.11 -15.36 6.11
C GLU A 43 6.41 -14.63 5.78
N LEU A 44 7.14 -14.21 6.82
CA LEU A 44 8.46 -13.62 6.67
C LEU A 44 9.47 -14.71 6.32
N SER A 45 10.21 -14.52 5.24
CA SER A 45 11.30 -15.43 4.87
C SER A 45 12.40 -15.48 5.93
N ASP A 46 12.94 -16.67 6.14
CA ASP A 46 14.08 -16.91 7.03
C ASP A 46 15.40 -16.32 6.51
N LYS A 47 15.46 -15.95 5.21
CA LYS A 47 16.66 -15.38 4.55
C LYS A 47 16.81 -13.87 4.73
N ILE A 48 15.79 -13.20 5.27
CA ILE A 48 15.77 -11.75 5.38
C ILE A 48 15.50 -11.29 6.81
N THR A 49 15.73 -10.00 7.05
CA THR A 49 15.29 -9.28 8.25
C THR A 49 14.24 -8.25 7.84
N ARG A 50 13.30 -7.95 8.75
CA ARG A 50 12.32 -6.89 8.61
C ARG A 50 12.39 -5.97 9.82
N GLN A 51 12.46 -4.66 9.58
CA GLN A 51 12.50 -3.64 10.62
C GLN A 51 11.45 -2.57 10.33
N LYS A 52 10.58 -2.29 11.31
CA LYS A 52 9.67 -1.15 11.23
C LYS A 52 10.46 0.16 11.28
N VAL A 53 10.14 1.07 10.37
CA VAL A 53 10.81 2.37 10.23
C VAL A 53 9.79 3.49 10.05
N THR A 54 10.24 4.72 10.29
CA THR A 54 9.44 5.92 9.98
C THR A 54 10.31 6.94 9.27
N PHE A 55 9.71 7.70 8.36
CA PHE A 55 10.36 8.78 7.63
C PHE A 55 9.34 9.88 7.32
N LYS A 56 9.77 11.04 6.88
CA LYS A 56 8.87 12.15 6.59
C LYS A 56 8.89 12.49 5.10
N ASN A 57 7.72 12.81 4.56
CA ASN A 57 7.65 13.44 3.25
C ASN A 57 7.87 14.97 3.37
N ARG A 58 7.99 15.68 2.24
CA ARG A 58 8.20 17.14 2.20
C ARG A 58 7.06 17.96 2.82
N PHE A 59 5.88 17.37 2.99
CA PHE A 59 4.75 17.99 3.70
C PHE A 59 4.82 17.83 5.21
N GLY A 60 5.87 17.17 5.74
CA GLY A 60 6.05 16.92 7.17
C GLY A 60 5.23 15.75 7.70
N ILE A 61 4.51 15.01 6.84
CA ILE A 61 3.75 13.83 7.24
C ILE A 61 4.72 12.69 7.53
N THR A 62 4.59 12.08 8.70
CA THR A 62 5.37 10.90 9.07
C THR A 62 4.76 9.67 8.40
N LEU A 63 5.54 8.99 7.57
CA LEU A 63 5.18 7.73 6.94
C LEU A 63 5.71 6.56 7.76
N SER A 64 4.93 5.48 7.83
CA SER A 64 5.31 4.21 8.43
C SER A 64 5.68 3.22 7.33
N GLY A 65 6.81 2.55 7.48
CA GLY A 65 7.29 1.55 6.54
C GLY A 65 7.94 0.36 7.25
N ASP A 66 8.17 -0.68 6.49
CA ASP A 66 8.97 -1.84 6.86
C ASP A 66 10.16 -1.95 5.91
N LEU A 67 11.37 -1.90 6.45
CA LEU A 67 12.60 -2.11 5.72
C LEU A 67 12.98 -3.60 5.78
N TYR A 68 13.07 -4.21 4.61
CA TYR A 68 13.47 -5.61 4.42
C TYR A 68 14.88 -5.66 3.88
N LEU A 69 15.75 -6.45 4.50
CA LEU A 69 17.15 -6.61 4.11
C LEU A 69 17.54 -8.08 4.02
N PRO A 70 18.33 -8.49 3.02
CA PRO A 70 18.93 -9.81 2.99
C PRO A 70 19.84 -10.03 4.20
N LYS A 71 19.70 -11.16 4.91
CA LYS A 71 20.58 -11.47 6.07
C LYS A 71 22.06 -11.59 5.70
N ASN A 72 22.33 -12.02 4.48
CA ASN A 72 23.69 -12.32 4.02
C ASN A 72 24.34 -11.15 3.24
N SER A 73 23.70 -9.97 3.17
CA SER A 73 24.29 -8.81 2.48
C SER A 73 25.50 -8.21 3.21
N GLY A 74 25.70 -8.52 4.49
CA GLY A 74 26.86 -8.07 5.25
C GLY A 74 27.01 -6.55 5.26
N LYS A 75 28.16 -6.06 4.78
CA LYS A 75 28.48 -4.63 4.59
C LYS A 75 28.36 -4.19 3.13
N GLU A 76 27.83 -5.02 2.24
CA GLU A 76 27.71 -4.70 0.83
C GLU A 76 26.72 -3.53 0.63
N ILE A 77 27.07 -2.67 -0.31
CA ILE A 77 26.19 -1.60 -0.79
C ILE A 77 25.37 -2.19 -1.93
N ILE A 78 24.07 -2.28 -1.74
CA ILE A 78 23.14 -2.96 -2.64
C ILE A 78 22.13 -1.99 -3.26
N ALA A 79 21.52 -2.41 -4.36
CA ALA A 79 20.39 -1.70 -4.96
C ALA A 79 19.16 -1.75 -4.06
N ALA A 80 18.28 -0.75 -4.17
CA ALA A 80 17.11 -0.65 -3.32
C ALA A 80 15.81 -0.46 -4.12
N LEU A 81 14.70 -0.88 -3.52
CA LEU A 81 13.36 -0.74 -4.08
C LEU A 81 12.41 -0.12 -3.04
N ALA A 82 11.60 0.86 -3.45
CA ALA A 82 10.45 1.31 -2.68
C ALA A 82 9.16 0.74 -3.27
N ILE A 83 8.29 0.20 -2.43
CA ILE A 83 7.07 -0.49 -2.87
C ILE A 83 5.87 0.03 -2.09
N SER A 84 4.77 0.34 -2.78
CA SER A 84 3.50 0.67 -2.12
C SER A 84 2.29 0.22 -2.94
N GLY A 85 1.14 0.19 -2.27
CA GLY A 85 -0.13 -0.28 -2.83
C GLY A 85 -0.48 -1.70 -2.35
N PRO A 86 -1.66 -2.19 -2.73
CA PRO A 86 -2.72 -1.53 -3.52
C PRO A 86 -3.34 -0.29 -2.86
N PHE A 87 -4.09 0.50 -3.64
CA PHE A 87 -4.79 1.69 -3.14
C PHE A 87 -5.84 1.31 -2.08
N GLY A 88 -5.66 1.79 -0.85
CA GLY A 88 -6.47 1.42 0.31
C GLY A 88 -6.02 0.16 1.06
N ALA A 89 -4.93 -0.48 0.63
CA ALA A 89 -4.24 -1.53 1.37
C ALA A 89 -3.20 -0.94 2.35
N VAL A 90 -2.54 -1.82 3.08
CA VAL A 90 -1.43 -1.48 4.00
C VAL A 90 -0.19 -2.32 3.70
N LYS A 91 0.95 -1.88 4.21
CA LYS A 91 2.26 -2.52 3.99
C LYS A 91 2.35 -3.97 4.49
N GLU A 92 1.46 -4.40 5.37
CA GLU A 92 1.34 -5.77 5.87
C GLU A 92 0.65 -6.73 4.88
N GLN A 93 0.19 -6.20 3.73
CA GLN A 93 -0.49 -6.96 2.67
C GLN A 93 0.43 -7.12 1.45
N SER A 94 -0.07 -6.91 0.25
CA SER A 94 0.62 -7.15 -1.03
C SER A 94 2.00 -6.48 -1.12
N SER A 95 2.13 -5.19 -0.78
CA SER A 95 3.43 -4.50 -0.86
C SER A 95 4.50 -5.11 0.04
N GLY A 96 4.12 -5.61 1.23
CA GLY A 96 5.03 -6.33 2.10
C GLY A 96 5.43 -7.70 1.55
N LEU A 97 4.50 -8.44 0.91
CA LEU A 97 4.84 -9.68 0.22
C LEU A 97 5.87 -9.43 -0.90
N TYR A 98 5.65 -8.40 -1.72
CA TYR A 98 6.62 -8.02 -2.75
C TYR A 98 7.97 -7.65 -2.15
N ALA A 99 7.96 -6.89 -1.05
CA ALA A 99 9.20 -6.53 -0.36
C ALA A 99 9.94 -7.75 0.18
N ASN A 100 9.22 -8.70 0.78
CA ASN A 100 9.76 -9.98 1.25
C ASN A 100 10.44 -10.75 0.09
N GLN A 101 9.75 -10.90 -1.03
CA GLN A 101 10.23 -11.64 -2.19
C GLN A 101 11.41 -10.94 -2.89
N MET A 102 11.40 -9.62 -3.01
CA MET A 102 12.50 -8.90 -3.64
C MET A 102 13.73 -8.79 -2.74
N ALA A 103 13.54 -8.76 -1.41
CA ALA A 103 14.66 -8.81 -0.46
C ALA A 103 15.38 -10.17 -0.48
N GLU A 104 14.66 -11.29 -0.64
CA GLU A 104 15.29 -12.61 -0.87
C GLU A 104 16.18 -12.64 -2.11
N ARG A 105 15.87 -11.79 -3.11
CA ARG A 105 16.60 -11.67 -4.38
C ARG A 105 17.75 -10.66 -4.34
N GLY A 106 18.06 -10.13 -3.12
CA GLY A 106 19.26 -9.32 -2.87
C GLY A 106 19.08 -7.81 -2.88
N PHE A 107 17.84 -7.30 -2.88
CA PHE A 107 17.58 -5.87 -2.78
C PHE A 107 17.35 -5.42 -1.34
N ALA A 108 17.70 -4.18 -1.00
CA ALA A 108 17.14 -3.50 0.16
C ALA A 108 15.75 -2.99 -0.22
N VAL A 109 14.70 -3.37 0.52
CA VAL A 109 13.34 -3.04 0.09
C VAL A 109 12.55 -2.36 1.19
N LEU A 110 11.91 -1.24 0.86
CA LEU A 110 11.00 -0.51 1.74
C LEU A 110 9.57 -0.68 1.25
N ALA A 111 8.72 -1.38 2.03
CA ALA A 111 7.28 -1.33 1.88
C ALA A 111 6.71 -0.28 2.84
N PHE A 112 5.80 0.60 2.38
CA PHE A 112 5.30 1.69 3.22
C PHE A 112 3.80 1.92 3.05
N ASP A 113 3.18 2.40 4.15
CA ASP A 113 1.82 2.93 4.13
C ASP A 113 1.83 4.35 3.58
N PRO A 114 0.92 4.69 2.66
CA PRO A 114 0.81 6.05 2.16
C PRO A 114 0.35 7.05 3.23
N SER A 115 0.60 8.32 3.01
CA SER A 115 0.06 9.41 3.82
C SER A 115 -1.43 9.22 4.09
N TYR A 116 -1.88 9.55 5.30
CA TYR A 116 -3.27 9.51 5.79
C TYR A 116 -3.89 8.11 5.91
N THR A 117 -3.18 7.04 5.62
CA THR A 117 -3.68 5.65 5.68
C THR A 117 -2.78 4.75 6.52
N GLY A 118 -3.25 3.54 6.83
CA GLY A 118 -2.49 2.58 7.61
C GLY A 118 -1.96 3.15 8.94
N GLU A 119 -0.68 2.96 9.19
CA GLU A 119 0.04 3.50 10.35
C GLU A 119 0.73 4.85 10.05
N SER A 120 0.71 5.32 8.80
CA SER A 120 1.22 6.64 8.43
C SER A 120 0.38 7.76 9.00
N GLY A 121 1.00 8.91 9.22
CA GLY A 121 0.38 10.10 9.79
C GLY A 121 -0.57 10.82 8.82
N GLY A 122 -1.03 11.98 9.28
CA GLY A 122 -1.95 12.85 8.56
C GLY A 122 -3.37 12.82 9.11
N THR A 123 -4.00 14.00 9.15
CA THR A 123 -5.40 14.20 9.55
C THR A 123 -6.08 15.16 8.59
N PRO A 124 -7.36 14.94 8.23
CA PRO A 124 -8.18 13.78 8.57
C PRO A 124 -7.65 12.47 7.96
N ARG A 125 -8.12 11.33 8.45
CA ARG A 125 -7.69 10.01 7.97
C ARG A 125 -8.41 9.61 6.67
N ASN A 126 -7.85 8.62 5.96
CA ASN A 126 -8.47 8.00 4.78
C ASN A 126 -8.78 9.01 3.68
N ILE A 127 -7.80 9.84 3.37
CA ILE A 127 -7.79 10.70 2.20
C ILE A 127 -6.58 10.36 1.32
N ALA A 128 -6.71 10.65 0.04
CA ALA A 128 -5.66 10.47 -0.94
C ALA A 128 -5.65 11.63 -1.94
N SER A 129 -4.53 11.90 -2.56
CA SER A 129 -4.39 12.93 -3.58
C SER A 129 -3.25 12.58 -4.55
N PRO A 130 -3.35 12.96 -5.83
CA PRO A 130 -2.26 12.80 -6.79
C PRO A 130 -0.93 13.34 -6.28
N ASP A 131 -0.93 14.49 -5.63
CA ASP A 131 0.27 15.18 -5.19
C ASP A 131 0.98 14.43 -4.06
N PHE A 132 0.36 14.26 -2.89
CA PHE A 132 1.08 13.66 -1.77
C PHE A 132 1.31 12.16 -1.93
N ASN A 133 0.45 11.40 -2.64
CA ASN A 133 0.73 9.98 -2.90
C ASN A 133 1.87 9.77 -3.91
N THR A 134 2.09 10.70 -4.83
CA THR A 134 3.29 10.74 -5.67
C THR A 134 4.53 11.07 -4.83
N GLU A 135 4.44 12.09 -3.98
CA GLU A 135 5.50 12.53 -3.08
C GLU A 135 5.93 11.44 -2.09
N ASP A 136 5.00 10.60 -1.62
CA ASP A 136 5.32 9.51 -0.69
C ASP A 136 6.36 8.54 -1.27
N PHE A 137 6.38 8.32 -2.60
CA PHE A 137 7.45 7.56 -3.26
C PHE A 137 8.79 8.32 -3.24
N SER A 138 8.80 9.63 -3.48
CA SER A 138 10.02 10.43 -3.39
C SER A 138 10.59 10.45 -1.98
N ALA A 139 9.74 10.53 -0.97
CA ALA A 139 10.15 10.42 0.44
C ALA A 139 10.70 9.03 0.78
N ALA A 140 10.16 7.96 0.19
CA ALA A 140 10.71 6.62 0.32
C ALA A 140 12.10 6.50 -0.33
N VAL A 141 12.32 7.16 -1.46
CA VAL A 141 13.64 7.28 -2.10
C VAL A 141 14.62 8.07 -1.24
N ASP A 142 14.18 9.16 -0.60
CA ASP A 142 15.00 9.90 0.39
C ASP A 142 15.46 8.98 1.52
N PHE A 143 14.51 8.26 2.11
CA PHE A 143 14.80 7.34 3.21
C PHE A 143 15.80 6.25 2.79
N LEU A 144 15.57 5.60 1.66
CA LEU A 144 16.46 4.54 1.15
C LEU A 144 17.86 5.09 0.86
N GLY A 145 17.96 6.25 0.22
CA GLY A 145 19.24 6.88 -0.11
C GLY A 145 20.05 7.33 1.11
N LEU A 146 19.47 7.35 2.31
CA LEU A 146 20.15 7.62 3.58
C LEU A 146 20.62 6.35 4.30
N GLN A 147 20.23 5.15 3.81
CA GLN A 147 20.67 3.90 4.41
C GLN A 147 22.14 3.62 4.03
N LYS A 148 22.95 3.21 5.01
CA LYS A 148 24.40 2.99 4.82
C LYS A 148 24.75 1.87 3.84
N ASN A 149 23.84 0.92 3.66
CA ASN A 149 23.98 -0.25 2.80
C ASN A 149 23.23 -0.11 1.46
N VAL A 150 22.77 1.09 1.10
CA VAL A 150 22.06 1.36 -0.16
C VAL A 150 22.92 2.24 -1.08
N ASP A 151 23.02 1.83 -2.35
CA ASP A 151 23.57 2.69 -3.39
C ASP A 151 22.49 3.68 -3.87
N ARG A 152 22.69 4.96 -3.59
CA ARG A 152 21.78 6.05 -3.99
C ARG A 152 21.51 6.12 -5.50
N ASN A 153 22.43 5.62 -6.31
CA ASN A 153 22.31 5.61 -7.76
C ASN A 153 21.58 4.38 -8.30
N LYS A 154 21.20 3.45 -7.41
CA LYS A 154 20.56 2.17 -7.75
C LYS A 154 19.24 1.99 -7.02
N ILE A 155 18.34 2.97 -7.14
CA ILE A 155 17.01 2.94 -6.52
C ILE A 155 15.95 2.83 -7.61
N GLY A 156 15.11 1.78 -7.51
CA GLY A 156 13.92 1.56 -8.31
C GLY A 156 12.65 1.59 -7.46
N ILE A 157 11.50 1.59 -8.11
CA ILE A 157 10.21 1.53 -7.40
C ILE A 157 9.26 0.53 -8.03
N ILE A 158 8.35 -0.03 -7.21
CA ILE A 158 7.24 -0.88 -7.66
C ILE A 158 5.93 -0.30 -7.15
N GLY A 159 5.01 -0.04 -8.06
CA GLY A 159 3.65 0.38 -7.74
C GLY A 159 2.63 -0.71 -8.02
N ILE A 160 1.80 -1.07 -7.02
CA ILE A 160 0.78 -2.12 -7.14
C ILE A 160 -0.59 -1.47 -7.22
N CYS A 161 -1.44 -1.89 -8.16
CA CYS A 161 -2.80 -1.39 -8.34
C CYS A 161 -2.81 0.14 -8.55
N GLY A 162 -3.58 0.91 -7.79
CA GLY A 162 -3.60 2.37 -7.87
C GLY A 162 -2.26 3.04 -7.62
N PHE A 163 -1.38 2.40 -6.86
CA PHE A 163 -0.01 2.91 -6.67
C PHE A 163 0.88 2.69 -7.90
N GLY A 164 0.46 1.92 -8.89
CA GLY A 164 1.11 1.88 -10.20
C GLY A 164 1.09 3.24 -10.90
N GLY A 165 -0.05 3.92 -10.92
CA GLY A 165 -0.17 5.27 -11.47
C GLY A 165 0.70 6.30 -10.73
N PHE A 166 0.73 6.25 -9.38
CA PHE A 166 1.59 7.14 -8.57
C PHE A 166 3.08 6.83 -8.75
N ALA A 167 3.47 5.55 -8.86
CA ALA A 167 4.85 5.17 -9.13
C ALA A 167 5.35 5.71 -10.48
N LEU A 168 4.53 5.60 -11.53
CA LEU A 168 4.85 6.19 -12.83
C LEU A 168 4.97 7.71 -12.72
N ASN A 169 4.03 8.38 -12.05
CA ASN A 169 4.09 9.82 -11.86
C ASN A 169 5.30 10.26 -11.01
N ALA A 170 5.61 9.53 -9.93
CA ALA A 170 6.83 9.77 -9.15
C ALA A 170 8.09 9.62 -9.99
N THR A 171 8.13 8.63 -10.88
CA THR A 171 9.25 8.45 -11.81
C THR A 171 9.36 9.61 -12.81
N ILE A 172 8.26 10.22 -13.24
CA ILE A 172 8.31 11.41 -14.10
C ILE A 172 9.03 12.57 -13.38
N VAL A 173 8.66 12.85 -12.15
CA VAL A 173 9.15 14.04 -11.42
C VAL A 173 10.47 13.81 -10.69
N ASP A 174 10.75 12.62 -10.18
CA ASP A 174 11.96 12.29 -9.41
C ASP A 174 12.98 11.53 -10.27
N LYS A 175 14.01 12.22 -10.69
CA LYS A 175 15.07 11.65 -11.55
C LYS A 175 16.04 10.73 -10.81
N ARG A 176 15.95 10.61 -9.52
CA ARG A 176 16.73 9.65 -8.70
C ARG A 176 16.18 8.23 -8.84
N ILE A 177 14.91 8.07 -9.21
CA ILE A 177 14.30 6.79 -9.54
C ILE A 177 14.85 6.30 -10.89
N LYS A 178 15.57 5.19 -10.91
CA LYS A 178 16.28 4.69 -12.09
C LYS A 178 15.48 3.71 -12.94
N ALA A 179 14.53 2.99 -12.32
CA ALA A 179 13.65 2.05 -13.00
C ALA A 179 12.31 1.95 -12.26
N VAL A 180 11.23 1.72 -12.98
CA VAL A 180 9.89 1.55 -12.41
C VAL A 180 9.21 0.31 -12.95
N ALA A 181 8.61 -0.48 -12.04
CA ALA A 181 7.70 -1.56 -12.40
C ALA A 181 6.31 -1.30 -11.82
N THR A 182 5.29 -1.76 -12.52
CA THR A 182 3.91 -1.75 -12.01
C THR A 182 3.28 -3.12 -12.15
N THR A 183 2.44 -3.50 -11.20
CA THR A 183 1.64 -4.73 -11.27
C THR A 183 0.17 -4.41 -11.09
N SER A 184 -0.69 -4.96 -11.96
CA SER A 184 -2.14 -4.71 -11.95
C SER A 184 -2.49 -3.22 -11.83
N MET A 185 -1.77 -2.34 -12.52
CA MET A 185 -1.89 -0.90 -12.29
C MET A 185 -3.28 -0.33 -12.57
N TYR A 186 -3.56 0.78 -11.87
CA TYR A 186 -4.63 1.72 -12.19
C TYR A 186 -4.07 3.13 -12.36
N ASP A 187 -4.66 3.90 -13.25
CA ASP A 187 -4.65 5.35 -13.19
C ASP A 187 -5.89 5.80 -12.39
N ILE A 188 -5.69 6.07 -11.10
CA ILE A 188 -6.78 6.47 -10.20
C ILE A 188 -7.43 7.79 -10.63
N SER A 189 -6.64 8.72 -11.19
CA SER A 189 -7.17 9.99 -11.71
C SER A 189 -8.07 9.75 -12.92
N ARG A 190 -7.63 8.92 -13.86
CA ARG A 190 -8.41 8.60 -15.06
C ARG A 190 -9.72 7.88 -14.72
N VAL A 191 -9.67 6.83 -13.88
CA VAL A 191 -10.88 6.10 -13.51
C VAL A 191 -11.85 6.98 -12.71
N SER A 192 -11.36 7.86 -11.85
CA SER A 192 -12.21 8.80 -11.12
C SER A 192 -12.85 9.85 -12.05
N ALA A 193 -12.11 10.33 -13.05
CA ALA A 193 -12.56 11.38 -13.96
C ALA A 193 -13.45 10.88 -15.11
N LYS A 194 -13.22 9.63 -15.56
CA LYS A 194 -13.82 9.10 -16.79
C LYS A 194 -14.53 7.75 -16.61
N GLY A 195 -14.49 7.16 -15.39
CA GLY A 195 -15.02 5.82 -15.14
C GLY A 195 -14.20 4.71 -15.82
N TYR A 196 -14.65 3.48 -15.66
CA TYR A 196 -14.03 2.34 -16.34
C TYR A 196 -14.21 2.44 -17.85
N TYR A 197 -13.13 2.20 -18.59
CA TYR A 197 -13.08 2.25 -20.05
C TYR A 197 -13.50 3.62 -20.62
N ASP A 198 -13.31 4.69 -19.83
CA ASP A 198 -13.67 6.08 -20.17
C ASP A 198 -15.16 6.26 -20.55
N LYS A 199 -16.05 5.50 -19.88
CA LYS A 199 -17.49 5.50 -20.19
C LYS A 199 -18.30 6.58 -19.47
N MET A 200 -17.72 7.26 -18.47
CA MET A 200 -18.40 8.35 -17.77
C MET A 200 -18.58 9.55 -18.69
N THR A 201 -19.82 9.99 -18.83
CA THR A 201 -20.16 11.19 -19.62
C THR A 201 -19.77 12.48 -18.90
N ALA A 202 -19.70 13.59 -19.65
CA ALA A 202 -19.44 14.91 -19.06
C ALA A 202 -20.56 15.31 -18.07
N GLU A 203 -21.79 14.93 -18.35
CA GLU A 203 -22.94 15.19 -17.47
C GLU A 203 -22.83 14.40 -16.15
N GLU A 204 -22.50 13.11 -16.20
CA GLU A 204 -22.27 12.28 -15.01
C GLU A 204 -21.12 12.81 -14.17
N ARG A 205 -20.04 13.24 -14.82
CA ARG A 205 -18.90 13.87 -14.16
C ARG A 205 -19.29 15.18 -13.48
N THR A 206 -20.09 16.02 -14.13
CA THR A 206 -20.61 17.28 -13.55
C THR A 206 -21.47 16.99 -12.33
N LYS A 207 -22.41 16.06 -12.41
CA LYS A 207 -23.25 15.65 -11.27
C LYS A 207 -22.43 15.11 -10.10
N ALA A 208 -21.34 14.37 -10.38
CA ALA A 208 -20.43 13.91 -9.34
C ALA A 208 -19.74 15.09 -8.63
N PHE A 209 -19.27 16.09 -9.37
CA PHE A 209 -18.72 17.32 -8.78
C PHE A 209 -19.75 18.10 -7.96
N GLU A 210 -20.95 18.30 -8.46
CA GLU A 210 -22.01 18.98 -7.73
C GLU A 210 -22.29 18.29 -6.39
N LYS A 211 -22.48 16.97 -6.40
CA LYS A 211 -22.69 16.19 -5.18
C LYS A 211 -21.56 16.34 -4.17
N MET A 212 -20.31 16.23 -4.61
CA MET A 212 -19.16 16.39 -3.72
C MET A 212 -18.95 17.83 -3.25
N SER A 213 -19.31 18.81 -4.08
CA SER A 213 -19.26 20.23 -3.69
C SER A 213 -20.27 20.56 -2.60
N LEU A 214 -21.49 20.03 -2.68
CA LEU A 214 -22.48 20.15 -1.61
C LEU A 214 -22.04 19.44 -0.33
N GLN A 215 -21.44 18.26 -0.45
CA GLN A 215 -20.87 17.54 0.71
C GLN A 215 -19.81 18.36 1.44
N ARG A 216 -19.02 19.18 0.74
CA ARG A 216 -18.01 20.05 1.38
C ARG A 216 -18.62 21.07 2.36
N TRP A 217 -19.82 21.56 2.11
CA TRP A 217 -20.51 22.42 3.08
C TRP A 217 -20.88 21.64 4.33
N VAL A 218 -21.43 20.42 4.18
CA VAL A 218 -21.75 19.52 5.32
C VAL A 218 -20.49 19.20 6.12
N ASP A 219 -19.37 18.90 5.45
CA ASP A 219 -18.08 18.61 6.09
C ASP A 219 -17.56 19.84 6.87
N ALA A 220 -17.71 21.05 6.30
CA ALA A 220 -17.28 22.30 6.92
C ALA A 220 -18.15 22.66 8.16
N GLU A 221 -19.46 22.48 8.07
CA GLU A 221 -20.39 22.69 9.20
C GLU A 221 -20.11 21.72 10.36
N ASN A 222 -19.76 20.47 10.04
CA ASN A 222 -19.42 19.44 11.03
C ASN A 222 -17.97 19.51 11.54
N GLY A 223 -17.09 20.30 10.89
CA GLY A 223 -15.67 20.37 11.21
C GLY A 223 -14.88 19.08 10.91
N THR A 224 -15.49 18.14 10.20
CA THR A 224 -14.88 16.84 9.86
C THR A 224 -15.47 16.28 8.58
N PRO A 225 -14.66 15.60 7.71
CA PRO A 225 -15.18 14.98 6.51
C PRO A 225 -16.06 13.78 6.82
N ALA A 226 -17.05 13.57 5.98
CA ALA A 226 -17.91 12.40 6.03
C ALA A 226 -17.26 11.18 5.37
N TYR A 227 -17.57 10.00 5.91
CA TYR A 227 -17.08 8.72 5.43
C TYR A 227 -18.26 7.80 5.06
N PRO A 228 -18.18 6.99 4.00
CA PRO A 228 -19.08 5.88 3.81
C PRO A 228 -18.79 4.79 4.86
N PRO A 229 -19.75 3.89 5.14
CA PRO A 229 -19.54 2.78 6.09
C PRO A 229 -18.34 1.91 5.70
N THR A 230 -18.28 1.49 4.45
CA THR A 230 -17.17 0.69 3.87
C THR A 230 -16.99 1.01 2.38
N HIS A 231 -15.82 0.67 1.84
CA HIS A 231 -15.54 0.78 0.41
C HIS A 231 -16.07 -0.44 -0.37
N LEU A 232 -15.88 -1.63 0.17
CA LEU A 232 -16.44 -2.88 -0.34
C LEU A 232 -17.67 -3.30 0.46
N PRO A 233 -18.65 -4.01 -0.14
CA PRO A 233 -19.82 -4.48 0.58
C PRO A 233 -19.42 -5.43 1.73
N GLU A 234 -20.19 -5.45 2.81
CA GLU A 234 -19.98 -6.38 3.92
C GLU A 234 -20.37 -7.82 3.56
N LYS A 235 -21.28 -7.98 2.61
CA LYS A 235 -21.73 -9.28 2.04
C LYS A 235 -22.01 -9.10 0.58
N LEU A 236 -21.66 -10.11 -0.22
CA LEU A 236 -22.03 -10.17 -1.62
C LEU A 236 -23.52 -10.54 -1.76
N LYS A 237 -24.21 -9.90 -2.69
CA LYS A 237 -25.59 -10.20 -3.06
C LYS A 237 -25.67 -11.26 -4.16
N GLY A 238 -24.58 -11.47 -4.90
CA GLY A 238 -24.45 -12.45 -5.98
C GLY A 238 -24.44 -11.86 -7.37
N ASP A 239 -25.00 -10.68 -7.57
CA ASP A 239 -25.12 -9.97 -8.85
C ASP A 239 -24.01 -8.93 -9.09
N GLU A 240 -23.05 -8.80 -8.15
CA GLU A 240 -21.93 -7.89 -8.34
C GLU A 240 -21.04 -8.29 -9.52
N PRO A 241 -20.42 -7.29 -10.18
CA PRO A 241 -19.38 -7.55 -11.18
C PRO A 241 -18.26 -8.45 -10.64
N GLN A 242 -17.71 -9.30 -11.49
CA GLN A 242 -16.69 -10.29 -11.07
C GLN A 242 -15.53 -9.62 -10.30
N PHE A 243 -15.03 -8.49 -10.76
CA PHE A 243 -13.93 -7.80 -10.08
C PHE A 243 -14.27 -7.35 -8.64
N VAL A 244 -15.55 -7.06 -8.34
CA VAL A 244 -16.00 -6.76 -6.97
C VAL A 244 -15.94 -8.02 -6.11
N LYS A 245 -16.33 -9.18 -6.67
CA LYS A 245 -16.22 -10.48 -5.99
C LYS A 245 -14.76 -10.84 -5.72
N ASP A 246 -13.88 -10.59 -6.70
CA ASP A 246 -12.42 -10.81 -6.55
C ASP A 246 -11.82 -9.92 -5.45
N TYR A 247 -12.19 -8.63 -5.39
CA TYR A 247 -11.78 -7.75 -4.30
C TYR A 247 -12.35 -8.17 -2.95
N PHE A 248 -13.60 -8.61 -2.91
CA PHE A 248 -14.22 -9.13 -1.69
C PHE A 248 -13.46 -10.36 -1.17
N ASP A 249 -13.15 -11.31 -2.06
CA ASP A 249 -12.38 -12.50 -1.72
C ASP A 249 -11.02 -12.13 -1.13
N TYR A 250 -10.31 -11.15 -1.69
CA TYR A 250 -9.03 -10.72 -1.12
C TYR A 250 -9.21 -9.94 0.18
N TYR A 251 -10.00 -8.87 0.22
CA TYR A 251 -10.00 -7.94 1.35
C TYR A 251 -10.91 -8.31 2.51
N LYS A 252 -11.97 -9.12 2.28
CA LYS A 252 -12.99 -9.44 3.28
C LYS A 252 -12.88 -10.87 3.82
N THR A 253 -11.93 -11.66 3.34
CA THR A 253 -11.65 -13.04 3.81
C THR A 253 -10.26 -13.14 4.42
N PRO A 254 -9.91 -14.25 5.12
CA PRO A 254 -8.58 -14.45 5.68
C PRO A 254 -7.44 -14.39 4.63
N ARG A 255 -7.75 -14.47 3.34
CA ARG A 255 -6.78 -14.40 2.25
C ARG A 255 -5.92 -13.13 2.33
N GLY A 256 -6.52 -11.98 2.52
CA GLY A 256 -5.80 -10.71 2.54
C GLY A 256 -6.42 -9.67 3.48
N TYR A 257 -7.36 -10.06 4.36
CA TYR A 257 -7.94 -9.16 5.35
C TYR A 257 -6.87 -8.58 6.27
N HIS A 258 -6.90 -7.27 6.46
CA HIS A 258 -6.10 -6.60 7.48
C HIS A 258 -6.90 -5.48 8.17
N LYS A 259 -6.84 -5.41 9.50
CA LYS A 259 -7.64 -4.47 10.30
C LYS A 259 -7.36 -2.98 9.99
N ASN A 260 -6.15 -2.65 9.57
CA ASN A 260 -5.76 -1.28 9.21
C ASN A 260 -6.01 -0.95 7.73
N SER A 261 -6.31 -1.97 6.90
CA SER A 261 -6.62 -1.76 5.50
C SER A 261 -7.98 -1.09 5.35
N LEU A 262 -7.98 0.01 4.60
CA LEU A 262 -9.18 0.74 4.27
C LEU A 262 -10.17 -0.13 3.48
N ASN A 263 -9.68 -0.92 2.53
CA ASN A 263 -10.51 -1.81 1.73
C ASN A 263 -11.14 -2.95 2.54
N SER A 264 -10.53 -3.34 3.66
CA SER A 264 -11.09 -4.37 4.54
C SER A 264 -12.21 -3.85 5.45
N ASN A 265 -12.12 -2.61 5.96
CA ASN A 265 -12.97 -2.17 7.07
C ASN A 265 -13.55 -0.76 6.95
N LYS A 266 -13.08 0.06 6.00
CA LYS A 266 -13.35 1.50 5.99
C LYS A 266 -13.69 1.98 4.59
N GLY A 267 -13.82 3.29 4.45
CA GLY A 267 -13.99 3.98 3.17
C GLY A 267 -13.10 5.22 3.11
N TRP A 268 -12.83 5.68 1.90
CA TRP A 268 -12.29 7.00 1.66
C TRP A 268 -13.30 8.07 2.05
N THR A 269 -12.88 9.29 2.35
CA THR A 269 -13.83 10.40 2.53
C THR A 269 -14.71 10.53 1.29
N ILE A 270 -15.96 10.98 1.48
CA ILE A 270 -16.92 11.13 0.36
C ILE A 270 -16.40 12.06 -0.73
N THR A 271 -15.60 13.07 -0.34
CA THR A 271 -15.03 14.07 -1.24
C THR A 271 -13.66 13.70 -1.79
N ASN A 272 -13.14 12.49 -1.49
CA ASN A 272 -11.78 12.06 -1.86
C ASN A 272 -11.49 12.13 -3.37
N ALA A 273 -12.49 11.89 -4.21
CA ALA A 273 -12.29 11.86 -5.66
C ALA A 273 -12.09 13.24 -6.30
N LEU A 274 -12.39 14.36 -5.59
CA LEU A 274 -12.34 15.72 -6.17
C LEU A 274 -11.00 16.06 -6.84
N SER A 275 -9.89 15.80 -6.16
CA SER A 275 -8.55 16.08 -6.71
C SER A 275 -8.20 15.13 -7.86
N PHE A 276 -8.54 13.86 -7.74
CA PHE A 276 -8.28 12.87 -8.78
C PHE A 276 -9.01 13.17 -10.08
N MET A 277 -10.27 13.58 -9.98
CA MET A 277 -11.08 13.90 -11.17
C MET A 277 -10.55 15.06 -11.98
N ASN A 278 -9.67 15.90 -11.43
CA ASN A 278 -9.18 17.11 -12.09
C ASN A 278 -7.66 17.21 -12.21
N MET A 279 -6.92 16.20 -11.74
CA MET A 279 -5.45 16.14 -11.76
C MET A 279 -4.98 14.85 -12.45
N PRO A 280 -4.81 14.83 -13.79
CA PRO A 280 -4.36 13.64 -14.50
C PRO A 280 -2.91 13.31 -14.14
N LEU A 281 -2.66 12.04 -13.75
CA LEU A 281 -1.34 11.56 -13.30
C LEU A 281 -0.32 11.40 -14.43
N LEU A 282 -0.77 10.93 -15.59
CA LEU A 282 0.12 10.38 -16.62
C LEU A 282 0.28 11.28 -17.85
N THR A 283 -0.02 12.57 -17.73
CA THR A 283 0.10 13.54 -18.82
C THR A 283 1.51 13.55 -19.43
N TYR A 284 2.54 13.43 -18.60
CA TYR A 284 3.95 13.49 -19.01
C TYR A 284 4.62 12.12 -19.03
N ILE A 285 3.87 11.04 -19.26
CA ILE A 285 4.38 9.65 -19.21
C ILE A 285 5.60 9.41 -20.12
N LYS A 286 5.70 10.13 -21.23
CA LYS A 286 6.84 10.07 -22.16
C LYS A 286 8.16 10.52 -21.56
N GLU A 287 8.12 11.37 -20.53
CA GLU A 287 9.30 11.93 -19.89
C GLU A 287 9.98 11.00 -18.86
N ILE A 288 9.44 9.80 -18.66
CA ILE A 288 10.15 8.75 -17.93
C ILE A 288 11.40 8.33 -18.69
N SER A 289 11.31 8.27 -20.03
CA SER A 289 12.48 7.95 -20.89
C SER A 289 13.67 8.87 -20.55
N PRO A 290 14.92 8.35 -20.57
CA PRO A 290 15.33 6.99 -20.98
C PRO A 290 15.29 5.93 -19.88
N ARG A 291 14.60 6.17 -18.77
CA ARG A 291 14.50 5.19 -17.67
C ARG A 291 13.49 4.10 -18.00
N PRO A 292 13.81 2.83 -17.73
CA PRO A 292 12.99 1.70 -18.15
C PRO A 292 11.70 1.58 -17.31
N ILE A 293 10.65 1.13 -18.01
CA ILE A 293 9.33 0.84 -17.46
C ILE A 293 8.99 -0.63 -17.69
N LEU A 294 8.60 -1.36 -16.65
CA LEU A 294 8.00 -2.70 -16.76
C LEU A 294 6.55 -2.65 -16.27
N LEU A 295 5.63 -3.02 -17.16
CA LEU A 295 4.20 -3.09 -16.87
C LEU A 295 3.77 -4.56 -16.81
N ILE A 296 3.15 -4.99 -15.71
CA ILE A 296 2.68 -6.36 -15.52
C ILE A 296 1.17 -6.33 -15.26
N ALA A 297 0.40 -7.07 -16.03
CA ALA A 297 -1.05 -7.16 -15.85
C ALA A 297 -1.55 -8.59 -16.06
N GLY A 298 -2.61 -8.97 -15.33
CA GLY A 298 -3.29 -10.24 -15.58
C GLY A 298 -4.10 -10.18 -16.89
N GLU A 299 -4.15 -11.29 -17.62
CA GLU A 299 -4.91 -11.42 -18.86
C GLU A 299 -6.39 -11.11 -18.66
N ASN A 300 -6.96 -11.62 -17.56
CA ASN A 300 -8.37 -11.45 -17.20
C ASN A 300 -8.61 -10.28 -16.22
N ALA A 301 -7.60 -9.43 -16.00
CA ALA A 301 -7.75 -8.29 -15.11
C ALA A 301 -8.60 -7.20 -15.77
N HIS A 302 -9.67 -6.78 -15.10
CA HIS A 302 -10.54 -5.67 -15.55
C HIS A 302 -9.77 -4.33 -15.69
N SER A 303 -8.60 -4.21 -15.06
CA SER A 303 -7.71 -3.05 -15.11
C SER A 303 -6.61 -3.16 -16.17
N ARG A 304 -6.53 -4.24 -16.93
CA ARG A 304 -5.47 -4.51 -17.92
C ARG A 304 -5.27 -3.35 -18.90
N TYR A 305 -6.36 -2.73 -19.35
CA TYR A 305 -6.33 -1.64 -20.31
C TYR A 305 -5.51 -0.42 -19.86
N PHE A 306 -5.39 -0.17 -18.53
CA PHE A 306 -4.53 0.90 -18.03
C PHE A 306 -3.04 0.64 -18.36
N SER A 307 -2.59 -0.61 -18.16
CA SER A 307 -1.22 -1.00 -18.51
C SER A 307 -0.97 -0.95 -20.02
N GLU A 308 -1.93 -1.41 -20.83
CA GLU A 308 -1.86 -1.37 -22.29
C GLU A 308 -1.78 0.07 -22.82
N ASP A 309 -2.59 0.99 -22.25
CA ASP A 309 -2.58 2.40 -22.64
C ASP A 309 -1.29 3.10 -22.21
N VAL A 310 -0.74 2.80 -21.03
CA VAL A 310 0.57 3.30 -20.62
C VAL A 310 1.65 2.77 -21.57
N TYR A 311 1.63 1.48 -21.88
CA TYR A 311 2.58 0.90 -22.85
C TYR A 311 2.50 1.59 -24.21
N LYS A 312 1.31 1.87 -24.71
CA LYS A 312 1.10 2.58 -25.98
C LYS A 312 1.66 4.00 -25.94
N ASN A 313 1.49 4.73 -24.82
CA ASN A 313 1.77 6.16 -24.73
C ASN A 313 3.16 6.52 -24.22
N ALA A 314 3.80 5.65 -23.41
CA ALA A 314 5.14 5.88 -22.90
C ALA A 314 6.20 5.78 -24.03
N SER A 315 7.33 6.48 -23.82
CA SER A 315 8.52 6.34 -24.68
C SER A 315 9.36 5.12 -24.23
N GLU A 316 10.25 4.66 -25.12
CA GLU A 316 11.21 3.58 -24.82
C GLU A 316 12.26 4.04 -23.76
N PRO A 317 12.85 3.10 -23.00
CA PRO A 317 12.58 1.65 -23.00
C PRO A 317 11.37 1.27 -22.13
N LYS A 318 10.52 0.41 -22.63
CA LYS A 318 9.31 -0.07 -21.95
C LYS A 318 9.00 -1.52 -22.29
N GLU A 319 8.41 -2.22 -21.35
CA GLU A 319 7.97 -3.60 -21.54
C GLU A 319 6.59 -3.82 -20.95
N LEU A 320 5.75 -4.62 -21.61
CA LEU A 320 4.46 -5.07 -21.13
C LEU A 320 4.44 -6.59 -21.03
N MET A 321 4.18 -7.12 -19.85
CA MET A 321 4.02 -8.54 -19.59
C MET A 321 2.59 -8.86 -19.17
N ILE A 322 1.92 -9.71 -19.93
CA ILE A 322 0.58 -10.20 -19.62
C ILE A 322 0.68 -11.58 -18.99
N ILE A 323 0.12 -11.76 -17.80
CA ILE A 323 0.13 -13.03 -17.08
C ILE A 323 -1.12 -13.83 -17.49
N PRO A 324 -0.94 -14.99 -18.13
CA PRO A 324 -2.04 -15.81 -18.62
C PRO A 324 -3.03 -16.20 -17.47
N ASN A 325 -4.31 -16.16 -17.77
CA ASN A 325 -5.42 -16.53 -16.89
C ASN A 325 -5.52 -15.75 -15.56
N ALA A 326 -4.60 -14.85 -15.23
CA ALA A 326 -4.61 -14.12 -13.98
C ALA A 326 -5.67 -13.00 -14.00
N VAL A 327 -6.41 -12.87 -12.87
CA VAL A 327 -7.25 -11.70 -12.58
C VAL A 327 -6.44 -10.63 -11.83
N HIS A 328 -7.04 -9.49 -11.59
CA HIS A 328 -6.36 -8.34 -10.97
C HIS A 328 -5.71 -8.68 -9.62
N VAL A 329 -6.46 -9.32 -8.71
CA VAL A 329 -5.98 -9.61 -7.34
C VAL A 329 -5.08 -10.85 -7.26
N ASP A 330 -4.93 -11.60 -8.33
CA ASP A 330 -3.97 -12.72 -8.35
C ASP A 330 -2.52 -12.23 -8.28
N LEU A 331 -2.28 -11.02 -8.75
CA LEU A 331 -0.97 -10.37 -8.62
C LEU A 331 -0.77 -9.63 -7.29
N TYR A 332 -1.66 -9.84 -6.30
CA TYR A 332 -1.48 -9.31 -4.95
C TYR A 332 -0.75 -10.28 -4.02
N ASP A 333 -1.05 -11.59 -4.14
CA ASP A 333 -0.63 -12.61 -3.16
C ASP A 333 -0.30 -13.99 -3.75
N LYS A 334 -0.72 -14.28 -4.99
CA LYS A 334 -0.40 -15.58 -5.61
C LYS A 334 1.05 -15.59 -6.11
N VAL A 335 1.98 -15.96 -5.23
CA VAL A 335 3.43 -15.97 -5.51
C VAL A 335 3.77 -16.68 -6.84
N ASN A 336 3.08 -17.77 -7.15
CA ASN A 336 3.32 -18.51 -8.40
C ASN A 336 2.78 -17.81 -9.66
N SER A 337 1.90 -16.83 -9.52
CA SER A 337 1.38 -16.01 -10.62
C SER A 337 2.15 -14.71 -10.79
N ILE A 338 2.74 -14.19 -9.71
CA ILE A 338 3.53 -12.96 -9.74
C ILE A 338 4.90 -13.28 -10.32
N PRO A 339 5.34 -12.64 -11.42
CA PRO A 339 6.59 -12.97 -12.09
C PRO A 339 7.80 -12.33 -11.37
N PHE A 340 8.09 -12.79 -10.13
CA PHE A 340 9.19 -12.24 -9.33
C PHE A 340 10.56 -12.37 -9.99
N ASP A 341 10.81 -13.43 -10.75
CA ASP A 341 12.08 -13.61 -11.47
C ASP A 341 12.23 -12.58 -12.61
N LYS A 342 11.11 -12.18 -13.24
CA LYS A 342 11.12 -11.08 -14.22
C LYS A 342 11.37 -9.73 -13.54
N LEU A 343 10.76 -9.47 -12.39
CA LEU A 343 11.04 -8.27 -11.59
C LEU A 343 12.51 -8.22 -11.15
N GLU A 344 13.05 -9.35 -10.69
CA GLU A 344 14.46 -9.48 -10.31
C GLU A 344 15.38 -9.15 -11.49
N SER A 345 15.21 -9.82 -12.63
CA SER A 345 16.06 -9.59 -13.81
C SER A 345 15.96 -8.14 -14.30
N PHE A 346 14.74 -7.58 -14.36
CA PHE A 346 14.52 -6.20 -14.77
C PHE A 346 15.29 -5.20 -13.90
N PHE A 347 15.17 -5.31 -12.56
CA PHE A 347 15.88 -4.38 -11.69
C PHE A 347 17.39 -4.63 -11.64
N LYS A 348 17.86 -5.88 -11.68
CA LYS A 348 19.30 -6.18 -11.76
C LYS A 348 19.96 -5.65 -13.02
N GLU A 349 19.26 -5.65 -14.14
CA GLU A 349 19.75 -5.12 -15.42
C GLU A 349 19.79 -3.59 -15.43
N ASN A 350 18.85 -2.93 -14.76
CA ASN A 350 18.63 -1.49 -14.87
C ASN A 350 19.10 -0.67 -13.67
N LEU A 351 19.55 -1.33 -12.58
CA LEU A 351 20.14 -0.71 -11.39
C LEU A 351 21.63 -1.06 -11.25
N LYS A 352 22.37 -1.04 -12.37
CA LYS A 352 23.81 -1.34 -12.41
C LYS A 352 24.66 -0.15 -11.96
#